data_24805d91d481e7c1bdb23377e42dad0f
#
_entry.id   24805d91d481e7c1bdb23377e42dad0f
#
_cell.length_a   1.000
_cell.length_b   1.000
_cell.length_c   1.000
_cell.angle_alpha   90.00
_cell.angle_beta   90.00
_cell.angle_gamma   90.00
#
_symmetry.space_group_name_H-M   'P 1'
#
loop_
_entity.id
_entity.type
_entity.pdbx_description
1 polymer ?
#
loop_
_entity_poly.entity_id
_entity_poly.type
_entity_poly.pdbx_seq_one_letter_code
_entity_poly.pdbx_strand_id
1 'polypeptide(L)'
;FKLVAMDMDSTLITIECIDEIADMQGLKPQVAEITEAAMRGELEFQESLTRRVALLKGLDASALQRVYDERLQLSLGADQMLNIIQQAGLKTLLVSGGFTFFTDRMKSRLNLDYTHSNVLEIENGKLTGKVIGTIVDADEKQRTVERVCAEMGIPTSHTIVMGDGANDLKMMKISGLSVAFRAKPVVRAQADVALNFVGLDGVLNLL
;
A
#
# COMPACT_ATOMS: atom_id res chain seq x y z
N PHE A 1 2.00 10.55 19.23
CA PHE A 1 1.43 9.61 18.26
C PHE A 1 1.28 8.22 18.87
N LYS A 2 0.34 7.42 18.34
CA LYS A 2 0.04 6.06 18.85
C LYS A 2 -0.04 5.02 17.74
N LEU A 3 -0.32 5.44 16.50
CA LEU A 3 -0.45 4.58 15.33
C LEU A 3 0.34 5.16 14.16
N VAL A 4 1.10 4.31 13.47
CA VAL A 4 1.74 4.63 12.19
C VAL A 4 1.04 3.78 11.12
N ALA A 5 0.31 4.43 10.23
CA ALA A 5 -0.32 3.82 9.08
C ALA A 5 0.48 4.12 7.82
N MET A 6 0.64 3.14 6.94
CA MET A 6 1.43 3.29 5.73
C MET A 6 0.84 2.52 4.56
N ASP A 7 1.02 3.05 3.35
CA ASP A 7 0.81 2.28 2.14
C ASP A 7 1.94 1.25 1.94
N MET A 8 1.70 0.25 1.11
CA MET A 8 2.68 -0.79 0.80
C MET A 8 3.49 -0.45 -0.45
N ASP A 9 2.86 -0.50 -1.61
CA ASP A 9 3.50 -0.35 -2.92
C ASP A 9 4.10 1.05 -3.06
N SER A 10 5.35 1.15 -3.51
CA SER A 10 6.10 2.40 -3.65
C SER A 10 6.27 3.22 -2.34
N THR A 11 5.82 2.72 -1.20
CA THR A 11 6.00 3.33 0.13
C THR A 11 6.81 2.42 1.05
N LEU A 12 6.22 1.36 1.62
CA LEU A 12 6.94 0.39 2.47
C LEU A 12 7.90 -0.49 1.67
N ILE A 13 7.51 -0.82 0.43
CA ILE A 13 8.31 -1.58 -0.53
C ILE A 13 8.58 -0.74 -1.79
N THR A 14 9.60 -1.13 -2.55
CA THR A 14 10.09 -0.35 -3.70
C THR A 14 9.36 -0.63 -5.01
N ILE A 15 8.42 -1.58 -5.04
CA ILE A 15 7.74 -2.05 -6.25
C ILE A 15 6.24 -1.79 -6.22
N GLU A 16 5.62 -1.88 -7.41
CA GLU A 16 4.18 -2.04 -7.61
C GLU A 16 3.90 -3.52 -7.86
N CYS A 17 3.30 -4.23 -6.89
CA CYS A 17 3.15 -5.69 -6.96
C CYS A 17 2.41 -6.15 -8.21
N ILE A 18 1.33 -5.47 -8.62
CA ILE A 18 0.56 -5.86 -9.81
C ILE A 18 1.38 -5.72 -11.10
N ASP A 19 2.23 -4.70 -11.19
CA ASP A 19 3.09 -4.47 -12.36
C ASP A 19 4.16 -5.57 -12.46
N GLU A 20 4.73 -5.99 -11.33
CA GLU A 20 5.74 -7.05 -11.29
C GLU A 20 5.13 -8.43 -11.61
N ILE A 21 3.90 -8.71 -11.14
CA ILE A 21 3.16 -9.92 -11.52
C ILE A 21 2.92 -9.94 -13.03
N ALA A 22 2.48 -8.82 -13.59
CA ALA A 22 2.23 -8.68 -15.02
C ALA A 22 3.50 -8.80 -15.85
N ASP A 23 4.61 -8.23 -15.39
CA ASP A 23 5.91 -8.29 -16.06
C ASP A 23 6.41 -9.73 -16.20
N MET A 24 6.26 -10.55 -15.16
CA MET A 24 6.61 -11.98 -15.20
C MET A 24 5.84 -12.78 -16.27
N GLN A 25 4.74 -12.24 -16.77
CA GLN A 25 3.88 -12.87 -17.79
C GLN A 25 3.91 -12.13 -19.13
N GLY A 26 4.77 -11.11 -19.28
CA GLY A 26 4.81 -10.28 -20.49
C GLY A 26 3.57 -9.40 -20.69
N LEU A 27 2.80 -9.14 -19.63
CA LEU A 27 1.57 -8.32 -19.65
C LEU A 27 1.77 -6.89 -19.18
N LYS A 28 3.00 -6.51 -18.86
CA LYS A 28 3.31 -5.16 -18.35
C LYS A 28 2.83 -4.03 -19.27
N PRO A 29 2.98 -4.11 -20.62
CA PRO A 29 2.48 -3.06 -21.49
C PRO A 29 0.96 -2.84 -21.38
N GLN A 30 0.17 -3.93 -21.30
CA GLN A 30 -1.29 -3.86 -21.18
C GLN A 30 -1.72 -3.27 -19.84
N VAL A 31 -1.03 -3.64 -18.74
CA VAL A 31 -1.28 -3.08 -17.41
C VAL A 31 -0.92 -1.60 -17.38
N ALA A 32 0.22 -1.22 -17.98
CA ALA A 32 0.66 0.18 -18.07
C ALA A 32 -0.36 1.06 -18.80
N GLU A 33 -0.94 0.58 -19.91
CA GLU A 33 -1.97 1.32 -20.67
C GLU A 33 -3.20 1.63 -19.80
N ILE A 34 -3.68 0.66 -19.01
CA ILE A 34 -4.80 0.87 -18.09
C ILE A 34 -4.44 1.86 -16.98
N THR A 35 -3.23 1.77 -16.44
CA THR A 35 -2.73 2.69 -15.41
C THR A 35 -2.64 4.11 -15.94
N GLU A 36 -2.13 4.29 -17.15
CA GLU A 36 -2.07 5.60 -17.80
C GLU A 36 -3.45 6.21 -18.07
N ALA A 37 -4.41 5.40 -18.51
CA ALA A 37 -5.80 5.85 -18.69
C ALA A 37 -6.41 6.33 -17.36
N ALA A 38 -6.16 5.62 -16.27
CA ALA A 38 -6.60 6.07 -14.94
C ALA A 38 -5.89 7.36 -14.50
N MET A 39 -4.60 7.52 -14.80
CA MET A 39 -3.85 8.74 -14.49
C MET A 39 -4.35 9.96 -15.29
N ARG A 40 -4.89 9.75 -16.49
CA ARG A 40 -5.54 10.81 -17.28
C ARG A 40 -6.97 11.11 -16.82
N GLY A 41 -7.48 10.40 -15.81
CA GLY A 41 -8.86 10.57 -15.32
C GLY A 41 -9.92 9.92 -16.20
N GLU A 42 -9.54 9.03 -17.11
CA GLU A 42 -10.46 8.30 -18.00
C GLU A 42 -11.09 7.08 -17.32
N LEU A 43 -10.49 6.60 -16.24
CA LEU A 43 -10.94 5.46 -15.43
C LEU A 43 -10.88 5.78 -13.95
N GLU A 44 -11.91 5.38 -13.24
CA GLU A 44 -11.90 5.37 -11.77
C GLU A 44 -10.96 4.28 -11.23
N PHE A 45 -10.45 4.48 -9.99
CA PHE A 45 -9.50 3.54 -9.37
C PHE A 45 -10.02 2.09 -9.35
N GLN A 46 -11.27 1.89 -8.94
CA GLN A 46 -11.87 0.55 -8.85
C GLN A 46 -11.96 -0.13 -10.22
N GLU A 47 -12.34 0.61 -11.25
CA GLU A 47 -12.41 0.10 -12.62
C GLU A 47 -11.01 -0.22 -13.15
N SER A 48 -10.05 0.66 -12.93
CA SER A 48 -8.65 0.43 -13.30
C SER A 48 -8.07 -0.83 -12.64
N LEU A 49 -8.28 -1.00 -11.34
CA LEU A 49 -7.83 -2.20 -10.62
C LEU A 49 -8.50 -3.46 -11.17
N THR A 50 -9.82 -3.43 -11.34
CA THR A 50 -10.59 -4.57 -11.87
C THR A 50 -10.09 -5.00 -13.24
N ARG A 51 -9.84 -4.05 -14.15
CA ARG A 51 -9.32 -4.32 -15.49
C ARG A 51 -7.92 -4.91 -15.45
N ARG A 52 -7.02 -4.37 -14.62
CA ARG A 52 -5.65 -4.88 -14.47
C ARG A 52 -5.63 -6.29 -13.88
N VAL A 53 -6.44 -6.55 -12.86
CA VAL A 53 -6.55 -7.89 -12.26
C VAL A 53 -7.15 -8.90 -13.25
N ALA A 54 -8.12 -8.49 -14.09
CA ALA A 54 -8.69 -9.36 -15.11
C ALA A 54 -7.66 -9.87 -16.12
N LEU A 55 -6.61 -9.10 -16.43
CA LEU A 55 -5.50 -9.52 -17.28
C LEU A 55 -4.69 -10.67 -16.69
N LEU A 56 -4.72 -10.84 -15.37
CA LEU A 56 -3.99 -11.91 -14.66
C LEU A 56 -4.75 -13.26 -14.65
N LYS A 57 -5.92 -13.33 -15.28
CA LYS A 57 -6.74 -14.55 -15.31
C LYS A 57 -5.97 -15.73 -15.90
N GLY A 58 -6.03 -16.86 -15.19
CA GLY A 58 -5.38 -18.11 -15.60
C GLY A 58 -3.91 -18.22 -15.20
N LEU A 59 -3.34 -17.15 -14.62
CA LEU A 59 -1.98 -17.15 -14.11
C LEU A 59 -1.86 -18.11 -12.92
N ASP A 60 -0.79 -18.89 -12.89
CA ASP A 60 -0.46 -19.74 -11.75
C ASP A 60 -0.17 -18.88 -10.51
N ALA A 61 -0.79 -19.20 -9.37
CA ALA A 61 -0.63 -18.45 -8.14
C ALA A 61 0.82 -18.44 -7.61
N SER A 62 1.67 -19.38 -8.05
CA SER A 62 3.10 -19.37 -7.75
C SER A 62 3.83 -18.14 -8.26
N ALA A 63 3.29 -17.43 -9.25
CA ALA A 63 3.83 -16.16 -9.72
C ALA A 63 3.85 -15.10 -8.61
N LEU A 64 2.87 -15.10 -7.71
CA LEU A 64 2.83 -14.20 -6.55
C LEU A 64 4.02 -14.46 -5.61
N GLN A 65 4.32 -15.74 -5.36
CA GLN A 65 5.46 -16.12 -4.53
C GLN A 65 6.78 -15.72 -5.19
N ARG A 66 6.91 -15.89 -6.49
CA ARG A 66 8.10 -15.46 -7.23
C ARG A 66 8.32 -13.95 -7.17
N VAL A 67 7.27 -13.14 -7.29
CA VAL A 67 7.38 -11.68 -7.11
C VAL A 67 7.88 -11.36 -5.71
N TYR A 68 7.31 -12.00 -4.69
CA TYR A 68 7.73 -11.80 -3.31
C TYR A 68 9.20 -12.16 -3.08
N ASP A 69 9.65 -13.30 -3.59
CA ASP A 69 11.01 -13.81 -3.35
C ASP A 69 12.07 -13.12 -4.20
N GLU A 70 11.75 -12.81 -5.47
CA GLU A 70 12.73 -12.35 -6.45
C GLU A 70 12.76 -10.82 -6.62
N ARG A 71 11.66 -10.11 -6.31
CA ARG A 71 11.51 -8.69 -6.67
C ARG A 71 11.16 -7.76 -5.52
N LEU A 72 10.47 -8.26 -4.49
CA LEU A 72 10.05 -7.42 -3.38
C LEU A 72 11.22 -7.03 -2.51
N GLN A 73 11.45 -5.72 -2.40
CA GLN A 73 12.46 -5.14 -1.51
C GLN A 73 11.83 -4.06 -0.65
N LEU A 74 12.27 -3.98 0.60
CA LEU A 74 11.87 -2.89 1.49
C LEU A 74 12.46 -1.56 1.01
N SER A 75 11.70 -0.49 1.19
CA SER A 75 12.21 0.86 1.02
C SER A 75 13.33 1.15 2.02
N LEU A 76 14.28 1.98 1.59
CA LEU A 76 15.42 2.38 2.44
C LEU A 76 14.92 2.90 3.79
N GLY A 77 15.52 2.42 4.88
CA GLY A 77 15.18 2.84 6.24
C GLY A 77 13.91 2.24 6.83
N ALA A 78 13.17 1.39 6.08
CA ALA A 78 11.91 0.79 6.56
C ALA A 78 12.12 -0.08 7.81
N ASP A 79 13.12 -0.98 7.81
CA ASP A 79 13.43 -1.83 8.96
C ASP A 79 13.80 -0.99 10.19
N GLN A 80 14.65 0.02 10.02
CA GLN A 80 15.07 0.90 11.10
C GLN A 80 13.89 1.67 11.68
N MET A 81 13.06 2.27 10.82
CA MET A 81 11.86 2.98 11.22
C MET A 81 10.93 2.07 12.04
N LEU A 82 10.57 0.90 11.50
CA LEU A 82 9.65 -0.02 12.16
C LEU A 82 10.17 -0.50 13.50
N ASN A 83 11.43 -0.85 13.59
CA ASN A 83 12.05 -1.28 14.86
C ASN A 83 11.94 -0.19 15.93
N ILE A 84 12.24 1.06 15.60
CA ILE A 84 12.22 2.17 16.56
C ILE A 84 10.78 2.49 16.98
N ILE A 85 9.82 2.60 16.06
CA ILE A 85 8.44 2.92 16.40
C ILE A 85 7.78 1.81 17.22
N GLN A 86 8.08 0.54 16.93
CA GLN A 86 7.58 -0.61 17.70
C GLN A 86 8.20 -0.65 19.11
N GLN A 87 9.49 -0.40 19.25
CA GLN A 87 10.15 -0.27 20.56
C GLN A 87 9.59 0.89 21.39
N ALA A 88 9.19 1.97 20.74
CA ALA A 88 8.52 3.10 21.39
C ALA A 88 7.04 2.82 21.74
N GLY A 89 6.53 1.62 21.42
CA GLY A 89 5.18 1.19 21.74
C GLY A 89 4.09 1.72 20.80
N LEU A 90 4.46 2.29 19.65
CA LEU A 90 3.48 2.69 18.63
C LEU A 90 2.98 1.44 17.89
N LYS A 91 1.70 1.45 17.56
CA LYS A 91 1.10 0.43 16.69
C LYS A 91 1.34 0.72 15.22
N THR A 92 1.29 -0.33 14.39
CA THR A 92 1.55 -0.27 12.96
C THR A 92 0.38 -0.81 12.15
N LEU A 93 0.00 -0.09 11.10
CA LEU A 93 -1.03 -0.47 10.14
C LEU A 93 -0.48 -0.40 8.71
N LEU A 94 -0.55 -1.49 7.99
CA LEU A 94 -0.29 -1.54 6.54
C LEU A 94 -1.63 -1.58 5.82
N VAL A 95 -1.94 -0.55 5.04
CA VAL A 95 -3.19 -0.45 4.27
C VAL A 95 -2.87 -0.22 2.80
N SER A 96 -3.28 -1.13 1.92
CA SER A 96 -2.80 -1.16 0.55
C SER A 96 -3.91 -1.44 -0.47
N GLY A 97 -3.85 -0.76 -1.60
CA GLY A 97 -4.59 -1.14 -2.80
C GLY A 97 -4.04 -2.40 -3.51
N GLY A 98 -2.92 -2.95 -3.02
CA GLY A 98 -2.36 -4.24 -3.43
C GLY A 98 -3.12 -5.43 -2.84
N PHE A 99 -2.42 -6.56 -2.57
CA PHE A 99 -3.08 -7.84 -2.31
C PHE A 99 -2.63 -8.47 -0.99
N THR A 100 -3.58 -9.19 -0.35
CA THR A 100 -3.37 -9.90 0.93
C THR A 100 -2.22 -10.89 0.86
N PHE A 101 -1.96 -11.50 -0.28
CA PHE A 101 -0.80 -12.37 -0.47
C PHE A 101 0.50 -11.70 0.01
N PHE A 102 0.69 -10.42 -0.31
CA PHE A 102 1.88 -9.66 0.06
C PHE A 102 1.74 -9.05 1.46
N THR A 103 0.61 -8.39 1.77
CA THR A 103 0.44 -7.72 3.06
C THR A 103 0.50 -8.68 4.25
N ASP A 104 -0.03 -9.92 4.12
CA ASP A 104 0.02 -10.92 5.19
C ASP A 104 1.47 -11.41 5.43
N ARG A 105 2.25 -11.56 4.36
CA ARG A 105 3.67 -11.90 4.47
C ARG A 105 4.48 -10.76 5.08
N MET A 106 4.19 -9.53 4.68
CA MET A 106 4.82 -8.35 5.28
C MET A 106 4.45 -8.20 6.75
N LYS A 107 3.17 -8.45 7.12
CA LYS A 107 2.72 -8.46 8.50
C LYS A 107 3.57 -9.42 9.36
N SER A 108 3.73 -10.64 8.90
CA SER A 108 4.51 -11.66 9.62
C SER A 108 6.00 -11.32 9.66
N ARG A 109 6.58 -10.89 8.52
CA ARG A 109 8.00 -10.58 8.38
C ARG A 109 8.42 -9.38 9.24
N LEU A 110 7.57 -8.36 9.32
CA LEU A 110 7.87 -7.07 9.97
C LEU A 110 7.14 -6.89 11.31
N ASN A 111 6.45 -7.94 11.79
CA ASN A 111 5.68 -7.92 13.04
C ASN A 111 4.71 -6.73 13.12
N LEU A 112 3.95 -6.49 12.03
CA LEU A 112 2.96 -5.41 11.99
C LEU A 112 1.70 -5.80 12.77
N ASP A 113 1.06 -4.80 13.41
CA ASP A 113 -0.15 -5.05 14.22
C ASP A 113 -1.38 -5.27 13.35
N TYR A 114 -1.59 -4.43 12.34
CA TYR A 114 -2.76 -4.45 11.47
C TYR A 114 -2.37 -4.44 9.99
N THR A 115 -3.18 -5.11 9.16
CA THR A 115 -3.09 -5.04 7.70
C THR A 115 -4.48 -5.03 7.07
N HIS A 116 -4.65 -4.33 5.96
CA HIS A 116 -5.84 -4.37 5.12
C HIS A 116 -5.49 -4.15 3.66
N SER A 117 -5.96 -5.03 2.77
CA SER A 117 -5.70 -4.96 1.32
C SER A 117 -6.73 -5.79 0.54
N ASN A 118 -6.64 -5.74 -0.78
CA ASN A 118 -7.53 -6.51 -1.66
C ASN A 118 -7.22 -8.01 -1.62
N VAL A 119 -8.25 -8.82 -1.83
CA VAL A 119 -8.14 -10.28 -1.91
C VAL A 119 -8.25 -10.72 -3.36
N LEU A 120 -7.21 -11.35 -3.89
CA LEU A 120 -7.26 -12.01 -5.19
C LEU A 120 -8.01 -13.34 -5.07
N GLU A 121 -8.95 -13.58 -5.98
CA GLU A 121 -9.61 -14.88 -6.08
C GLU A 121 -8.68 -15.90 -6.75
N ILE A 122 -8.48 -17.03 -6.07
CA ILE A 122 -7.65 -18.13 -6.55
C ILE A 122 -8.48 -19.40 -6.53
N GLU A 123 -8.59 -20.07 -7.68
CA GLU A 123 -9.27 -21.36 -7.84
C GLU A 123 -8.32 -22.36 -8.50
N ASN A 124 -8.22 -23.55 -7.94
CA ASN A 124 -7.36 -24.62 -8.45
C ASN A 124 -5.90 -24.18 -8.70
N GLY A 125 -5.36 -23.32 -7.81
CA GLY A 125 -3.99 -22.81 -7.90
C GLY A 125 -3.77 -21.73 -8.95
N LYS A 126 -4.84 -21.19 -9.55
CA LYS A 126 -4.77 -20.14 -10.56
C LYS A 126 -5.58 -18.92 -10.17
N LEU A 127 -5.11 -17.75 -10.60
CA LEU A 127 -5.86 -16.50 -10.48
C LEU A 127 -7.09 -16.55 -11.40
N THR A 128 -8.25 -16.20 -10.86
CA THR A 128 -9.48 -16.12 -11.67
C THR A 128 -9.60 -14.80 -12.44
N GLY A 129 -8.77 -13.81 -12.10
CA GLY A 129 -8.84 -12.45 -12.63
C GLY A 129 -9.84 -11.58 -11.89
N LYS A 130 -10.21 -11.94 -10.66
CA LYS A 130 -11.17 -11.19 -9.84
C LYS A 130 -10.58 -10.83 -8.48
N VAL A 131 -11.08 -9.72 -7.93
CA VAL A 131 -10.91 -9.31 -6.54
C VAL A 131 -12.17 -9.72 -5.77
N ILE A 132 -11.99 -10.28 -4.57
CA ILE A 132 -13.09 -10.69 -3.68
C ILE A 132 -13.35 -9.57 -2.67
N GLY A 133 -14.63 -9.25 -2.44
CA GLY A 133 -15.05 -8.29 -1.43
C GLY A 133 -14.87 -6.84 -1.85
N THR A 134 -14.84 -5.95 -0.86
CA THR A 134 -14.72 -4.50 -1.07
C THR A 134 -13.33 -4.14 -1.55
N ILE A 135 -13.24 -3.37 -2.63
CA ILE A 135 -11.97 -2.84 -3.13
C ILE A 135 -11.44 -1.77 -2.18
N VAL A 136 -10.15 -1.89 -1.84
CA VAL A 136 -9.44 -0.94 -0.99
C VAL A 136 -8.99 0.25 -1.83
N ASP A 137 -9.89 1.18 -2.03
CA ASP A 137 -9.68 2.48 -2.66
C ASP A 137 -9.33 3.56 -1.61
N ALA A 138 -9.31 4.82 -2.02
CA ALA A 138 -9.00 5.94 -1.13
C ALA A 138 -9.98 6.06 0.05
N ASP A 139 -11.27 5.80 -0.18
CA ASP A 139 -12.29 5.84 0.87
C ASP A 139 -12.12 4.68 1.85
N GLU A 140 -11.85 3.49 1.34
CA GLU A 140 -11.63 2.31 2.20
C GLU A 140 -10.31 2.41 2.99
N LYS A 141 -9.26 3.02 2.43
CA LYS A 141 -8.03 3.34 3.19
C LYS A 141 -8.35 4.27 4.36
N GLN A 142 -9.11 5.34 4.14
CA GLN A 142 -9.53 6.25 5.21
C GLN A 142 -10.35 5.50 6.27
N ARG A 143 -11.41 4.77 5.87
CA ARG A 143 -12.25 3.99 6.79
C ARG A 143 -11.46 2.99 7.61
N THR A 144 -10.43 2.40 7.02
CA THR A 144 -9.55 1.46 7.73
C THR A 144 -8.76 2.15 8.83
N VAL A 145 -8.19 3.32 8.58
CA VAL A 145 -7.50 4.10 9.62
C VAL A 145 -8.48 4.49 10.74
N GLU A 146 -9.67 4.99 10.38
CA GLU A 146 -10.71 5.36 11.36
C GLU A 146 -11.13 4.15 12.22
N ARG A 147 -11.35 2.99 11.61
CA ARG A 147 -11.71 1.75 12.31
C ARG A 147 -10.62 1.31 13.29
N VAL A 148 -9.36 1.28 12.86
CA VAL A 148 -8.25 0.89 13.73
C VAL A 148 -8.07 1.90 14.88
N CYS A 149 -8.22 3.19 14.63
CA CYS A 149 -8.21 4.21 15.68
C CYS A 149 -9.33 3.99 16.70
N ALA A 150 -10.54 3.67 16.23
CA ALA A 150 -11.68 3.37 17.10
C ALA A 150 -11.42 2.12 17.95
N GLU A 151 -10.89 1.05 17.37
CA GLU A 151 -10.49 -0.17 18.08
C GLU A 151 -9.44 0.10 19.17
N MET A 152 -8.49 1.00 18.89
CA MET A 152 -7.45 1.42 19.83
C MET A 152 -7.95 2.44 20.88
N GLY A 153 -9.14 3.01 20.71
CA GLY A 153 -9.65 4.08 21.57
C GLY A 153 -8.87 5.40 21.45
N ILE A 154 -8.35 5.71 20.27
CA ILE A 154 -7.57 6.92 19.99
C ILE A 154 -8.24 7.78 18.90
N PRO A 155 -8.07 9.10 18.91
CA PRO A 155 -8.47 9.95 17.81
C PRO A 155 -7.51 9.78 16.61
N THR A 156 -8.00 10.01 15.39
CA THR A 156 -7.17 9.96 14.17
C THR A 156 -6.01 10.96 14.17
N SER A 157 -6.16 12.08 14.90
CA SER A 157 -5.07 13.07 15.13
C SER A 157 -3.85 12.50 15.88
N HIS A 158 -3.95 11.30 16.45
CA HIS A 158 -2.82 10.59 17.06
C HIS A 158 -2.13 9.61 16.10
N THR A 159 -2.38 9.75 14.80
CA THR A 159 -1.77 8.90 13.76
C THR A 159 -0.74 9.67 12.95
N ILE A 160 0.28 8.92 12.51
CA ILE A 160 1.15 9.30 11.39
C ILE A 160 0.70 8.45 10.19
N VAL A 161 0.48 9.09 9.05
CA VAL A 161 0.08 8.39 7.82
C VAL A 161 1.09 8.68 6.71
N MET A 162 1.61 7.62 6.09
CA MET A 162 2.60 7.70 5.01
C MET A 162 2.06 7.09 3.73
N GLY A 163 2.35 7.74 2.60
CA GLY A 163 1.96 7.25 1.27
C GLY A 163 2.66 8.04 0.16
N ASP A 164 2.50 7.57 -1.08
CA ASP A 164 3.10 8.17 -2.28
C ASP A 164 2.08 8.58 -3.34
N GLY A 165 0.87 8.01 -3.30
CA GLY A 165 -0.15 8.11 -4.33
C GLY A 165 -1.38 8.96 -3.93
N ALA A 166 -2.13 9.40 -4.94
CA ALA A 166 -3.37 10.17 -4.73
C ALA A 166 -4.45 9.37 -3.95
N ASN A 167 -4.40 8.04 -4.02
CA ASN A 167 -5.26 7.13 -3.26
C ASN A 167 -4.98 7.15 -1.73
N ASP A 168 -3.88 7.78 -1.29
CA ASP A 168 -3.52 7.93 0.12
C ASP A 168 -4.04 9.23 0.73
N LEU A 169 -4.39 10.21 -0.10
CA LEU A 169 -4.72 11.57 0.34
C LEU A 169 -5.88 11.61 1.35
N LYS A 170 -6.89 10.76 1.20
CA LYS A 170 -8.03 10.75 2.12
C LYS A 170 -7.62 10.28 3.52
N MET A 171 -6.83 9.21 3.64
CA MET A 171 -6.33 8.76 4.94
C MET A 171 -5.28 9.72 5.51
N MET A 172 -4.48 10.38 4.68
CA MET A 172 -3.53 11.40 5.11
C MET A 172 -4.23 12.63 5.70
N LYS A 173 -5.35 13.04 5.10
CA LYS A 173 -6.10 14.24 5.52
C LYS A 173 -6.67 14.14 6.94
N ILE A 174 -6.97 12.95 7.43
CA ILE A 174 -7.52 12.74 8.78
C ILE A 174 -6.44 12.50 9.84
N SER A 175 -5.18 12.36 9.44
CA SER A 175 -4.07 12.06 10.34
C SER A 175 -3.61 13.28 11.15
N GLY A 176 -2.86 13.03 12.22
CA GLY A 176 -2.17 14.07 12.97
C GLY A 176 -0.87 14.54 12.30
N LEU A 177 -0.26 13.67 11.49
CA LEU A 177 0.90 13.98 10.65
C LEU A 177 0.83 13.17 9.37
N SER A 178 0.79 13.84 8.24
CA SER A 178 0.83 13.23 6.91
C SER A 178 2.22 13.36 6.28
N VAL A 179 2.75 12.24 5.79
CA VAL A 179 4.11 12.16 5.23
C VAL A 179 4.05 11.64 3.79
N ALA A 180 4.40 12.48 2.84
CA ALA A 180 4.57 12.10 1.43
C ALA A 180 5.96 11.50 1.25
N PHE A 181 6.05 10.18 1.05
CA PHE A 181 7.33 9.49 0.85
C PHE A 181 7.59 9.28 -0.64
N ARG A 182 8.60 9.98 -1.19
CA ARG A 182 8.97 9.94 -2.61
C ARG A 182 7.76 10.04 -3.55
N ALA A 183 6.78 10.81 -3.09
CA ALA A 183 5.44 10.84 -3.61
C ALA A 183 5.28 11.65 -4.89
N LYS A 184 4.15 11.45 -5.55
CA LYS A 184 3.73 12.24 -6.70
C LYS A 184 3.53 13.70 -6.30
N PRO A 185 3.72 14.67 -7.23
CA PRO A 185 3.62 16.11 -6.91
C PRO A 185 2.33 16.50 -6.20
N VAL A 186 1.19 15.94 -6.59
CA VAL A 186 -0.11 16.22 -5.98
C VAL A 186 -0.18 15.80 -4.51
N VAL A 187 0.51 14.73 -4.14
CA VAL A 187 0.58 14.25 -2.75
C VAL A 187 1.52 15.11 -1.93
N ARG A 188 2.70 15.42 -2.48
CA ARG A 188 3.67 16.32 -1.83
C ARG A 188 3.10 17.71 -1.54
N ALA A 189 2.22 18.20 -2.40
CA ALA A 189 1.59 19.52 -2.22
C ALA A 189 0.52 19.54 -1.11
N GLN A 190 0.02 18.39 -0.68
CA GLN A 190 -1.07 18.28 0.29
C GLN A 190 -0.65 17.68 1.64
N ALA A 191 0.48 16.99 1.69
CA ALA A 191 1.02 16.42 2.92
C ALA A 191 1.69 17.50 3.80
N ASP A 192 1.73 17.26 5.11
CA ASP A 192 2.44 18.15 6.06
C ASP A 192 3.94 18.12 5.81
N VAL A 193 4.49 16.95 5.47
CA VAL A 193 5.93 16.75 5.22
C VAL A 193 6.15 15.90 3.98
N ALA A 194 7.21 16.19 3.23
CA ALA A 194 7.66 15.39 2.09
C ALA A 194 9.09 14.87 2.29
N LEU A 195 9.25 13.55 2.31
CA LEU A 195 10.54 12.86 2.36
C LEU A 195 10.94 12.39 0.95
N ASN A 196 11.75 13.20 0.26
CA ASN A 196 12.10 12.93 -1.15
C ASN A 196 13.49 12.29 -1.32
N PHE A 197 14.43 12.56 -0.40
CA PHE A 197 15.86 12.23 -0.57
C PHE A 197 16.40 11.29 0.50
N VAL A 198 15.65 11.07 1.58
CA VAL A 198 16.03 10.18 2.70
C VAL A 198 15.22 8.88 2.64
N GLY A 199 15.56 7.91 3.50
CA GLY A 199 14.76 6.70 3.72
C GLY A 199 13.51 6.96 4.56
N LEU A 200 12.69 5.93 4.75
CA LEU A 200 11.51 6.00 5.64
C LEU A 200 11.87 6.35 7.08
N ASP A 201 13.08 5.97 7.52
CA ASP A 201 13.63 6.34 8.83
C ASP A 201 13.73 7.85 9.03
N GLY A 202 13.71 8.66 7.97
CA GLY A 202 13.62 10.12 8.05
C GLY A 202 12.41 10.61 8.84
N VAL A 203 11.32 9.84 8.92
CA VAL A 203 10.13 10.18 9.72
C VAL A 203 10.45 10.25 11.22
N LEU A 204 11.46 9.51 11.69
CA LEU A 204 11.85 9.49 13.10
C LEU A 204 12.33 10.86 13.62
N ASN A 205 12.76 11.74 12.73
CA ASN A 205 13.13 13.10 13.09
C ASN A 205 11.93 14.05 13.30
N LEU A 206 10.72 13.54 13.06
CA LEU A 206 9.46 14.29 13.20
C LEU A 206 8.68 13.88 14.46
N LEU A 207 9.20 12.91 15.24
CA LEU A 207 8.57 12.33 16.43
C LEU A 207 8.93 13.02 17.72
#